data_d8fd80adb040341943a7d543517cac69
#
_entry.id   d8fd80adb040341943a7d543517cac69
#
_cell.length_a   1.000
_cell.length_b   1.000
_cell.length_c   1.000
_cell.angle_alpha   90.00
_cell.angle_beta   90.00
_cell.angle_gamma   90.00
#
_symmetry.space_group_name_H-M   'P 1'
#
loop_
_entity.id
_entity.type
_entity.pdbx_description
1 polymer ?
#
loop_
_entity_poly.entity_id
_entity_poly.type
_entity_poly.pdbx_seq_one_letter_code
_entity_poly.pdbx_strand_id
1 'polypeptide(L)'
;ENGIIDEIIDDKDTISNGIKVAKKLIANNSRPVATYLRNEKFVDSEDTKTSIEKIKEKFKSKHKNLFSPYAILQSVEEGLKLPFEQAIKNERKLFSDCIKSPQREGLIHSFFSERAVNKIPELKNGKPKSIDKIGVIGGGTMGTGITMAALNSGFSVIMIEQDEQGINKALEKINSTYERSVSLGRISANEKERILSNFKGLTDLNSLSDRDLIIEAVFEEMKIKKEVFTKLNTICSNETILASNTSYLNVNEIADVVSNPERVIGLHFFSPANIMK
;
A
#
# COMPACT_ATOMS: atom_id res chain seq x y z
N GLU A 1 -22.48 1.79 19.31
CA GLU A 1 -22.45 3.26 19.41
C GLU A 1 -23.13 3.91 18.19
N ASN A 2 -22.92 3.39 16.99
CA ASN A 2 -23.47 3.98 15.75
C ASN A 2 -24.87 3.47 15.37
N GLY A 3 -25.47 2.56 16.16
CA GLY A 3 -26.83 2.03 15.91
C GLY A 3 -26.95 1.08 14.73
N ILE A 4 -25.83 0.59 14.18
CA ILE A 4 -25.80 -0.36 13.07
C ILE A 4 -26.08 -1.79 13.57
N ILE A 5 -25.65 -2.09 14.81
CA ILE A 5 -25.78 -3.39 15.47
C ILE A 5 -26.47 -3.16 16.83
N ASP A 6 -27.44 -4.01 17.17
CA ASP A 6 -28.16 -3.90 18.43
C ASP A 6 -27.41 -4.54 19.60
N GLU A 7 -26.72 -5.66 19.38
CA GLU A 7 -25.98 -6.39 20.41
C GLU A 7 -24.79 -7.14 19.79
N ILE A 8 -23.63 -7.13 20.50
CA ILE A 8 -22.46 -7.94 20.12
C ILE A 8 -22.49 -9.19 20.99
N ILE A 9 -22.44 -10.36 20.36
CA ILE A 9 -22.43 -11.66 21.04
C ILE A 9 -21.08 -12.34 20.87
N ASP A 10 -20.70 -13.22 21.83
CA ASP A 10 -19.48 -14.02 21.74
C ASP A 10 -19.62 -15.09 20.65
N ASP A 11 -18.56 -15.28 19.86
CA ASP A 11 -18.52 -16.12 18.65
C ASP A 11 -18.55 -17.64 18.93
N LYS A 12 -18.39 -18.06 20.19
CA LYS A 12 -18.25 -19.48 20.54
C LYS A 12 -19.48 -20.34 20.35
N ASP A 13 -20.68 -19.73 20.33
CA ASP A 13 -21.95 -20.43 20.09
C ASP A 13 -23.02 -19.48 19.53
N THR A 14 -22.91 -19.17 18.26
CA THR A 14 -23.75 -18.21 17.55
C THR A 14 -25.25 -18.60 17.61
N ILE A 15 -25.57 -19.90 17.53
CA ILE A 15 -26.98 -20.39 17.53
C ILE A 15 -27.58 -20.17 18.91
N SER A 16 -26.94 -20.63 19.98
CA SER A 16 -27.46 -20.49 21.36
C SER A 16 -27.60 -19.01 21.73
N ASN A 17 -26.62 -18.18 21.37
CA ASN A 17 -26.67 -16.74 21.60
C ASN A 17 -27.79 -16.06 20.80
N GLY A 18 -27.99 -16.44 19.54
CA GLY A 18 -29.11 -15.97 18.74
C GLY A 18 -30.46 -16.32 19.34
N ILE A 19 -30.64 -17.56 19.85
CA ILE A 19 -31.83 -17.98 20.56
C ILE A 19 -32.07 -17.17 21.84
N LYS A 20 -31.01 -16.85 22.62
CA LYS A 20 -31.12 -16.01 23.82
C LYS A 20 -31.61 -14.60 23.47
N VAL A 21 -31.04 -13.99 22.41
CA VAL A 21 -31.46 -12.66 21.94
C VAL A 21 -32.93 -12.71 21.47
N ALA A 22 -33.32 -13.71 20.69
CA ALA A 22 -34.70 -13.87 20.25
C ALA A 22 -35.68 -14.02 21.41
N LYS A 23 -35.37 -14.86 22.41
CA LYS A 23 -36.17 -15.00 23.64
C LYS A 23 -36.30 -13.69 24.41
N LYS A 24 -35.21 -12.90 24.53
CA LYS A 24 -35.21 -11.58 25.17
C LYS A 24 -36.13 -10.60 24.43
N LEU A 25 -36.11 -10.58 23.10
CA LEU A 25 -36.98 -9.74 22.30
C LEU A 25 -38.47 -10.13 22.48
N ILE A 26 -38.79 -11.43 22.51
CA ILE A 26 -40.13 -11.93 22.74
C ILE A 26 -40.63 -11.58 24.14
N ALA A 27 -39.80 -11.80 25.16
CA ALA A 27 -40.15 -11.50 26.56
C ALA A 27 -40.43 -10.02 26.80
N ASN A 28 -39.72 -9.14 26.09
CA ASN A 28 -39.90 -7.69 26.18
C ASN A 28 -41.01 -7.18 25.24
N ASN A 29 -41.73 -8.05 24.55
CA ASN A 29 -42.70 -7.70 23.52
C ASN A 29 -42.12 -6.72 22.45
N SER A 30 -40.83 -6.81 22.23
CA SER A 30 -40.12 -5.96 21.28
C SER A 30 -40.35 -6.42 19.87
N ARG A 31 -40.82 -5.53 19.00
CA ARG A 31 -40.95 -5.80 17.54
C ARG A 31 -39.74 -5.22 16.82
N PRO A 32 -39.22 -5.90 15.78
CA PRO A 32 -38.22 -5.32 14.91
C PRO A 32 -38.72 -3.98 14.34
N VAL A 33 -37.98 -2.92 14.55
CA VAL A 33 -38.23 -1.60 13.97
C VAL A 33 -37.49 -1.52 12.65
N ALA A 34 -38.20 -1.25 11.56
CA ALA A 34 -37.57 -1.03 10.27
C ALA A 34 -36.53 0.11 10.36
N THR A 35 -35.35 -0.08 9.79
CA THR A 35 -34.22 0.87 9.92
C THR A 35 -34.60 2.30 9.53
N TYR A 36 -35.44 2.47 8.51
CA TYR A 36 -35.89 3.78 8.05
C TYR A 36 -36.85 4.50 9.02
N LEU A 37 -37.38 3.80 10.01
CA LEU A 37 -38.20 4.37 11.09
C LEU A 37 -37.40 4.76 12.33
N ARG A 38 -36.10 4.41 12.36
CA ARG A 38 -35.19 4.76 13.47
C ARG A 38 -34.64 6.17 13.26
N ASN A 39 -35.35 7.14 13.78
CA ASN A 39 -34.99 8.57 13.61
C ASN A 39 -34.27 9.17 14.82
N GLU A 40 -34.08 8.42 15.91
CA GLU A 40 -33.55 8.90 17.17
C GLU A 40 -32.11 9.42 17.09
N LYS A 41 -31.36 9.03 16.03
CA LYS A 41 -29.99 9.49 15.78
C LYS A 41 -29.86 10.45 14.57
N PHE A 42 -30.98 10.71 13.89
CA PHE A 42 -31.04 11.70 12.81
C PHE A 42 -31.30 13.06 13.40
N VAL A 43 -30.25 13.75 13.77
CA VAL A 43 -30.33 15.13 14.27
C VAL A 43 -29.70 16.02 13.21
N ASP A 44 -30.50 16.91 12.62
CA ASP A 44 -29.98 18.06 11.85
C ASP A 44 -29.38 19.05 12.84
N SER A 45 -28.20 18.69 13.38
CA SER A 45 -27.48 19.47 14.37
C SER A 45 -26.39 20.29 13.70
N GLU A 46 -25.93 21.34 14.36
CA GLU A 46 -24.79 22.12 13.93
C GLU A 46 -23.52 21.26 13.81
N ASP A 47 -23.40 20.22 14.64
CA ASP A 47 -22.31 19.24 14.58
C ASP A 47 -22.36 18.41 13.28
N THR A 48 -23.56 18.06 12.80
CA THR A 48 -23.75 17.36 11.52
C THR A 48 -23.32 18.24 10.36
N LYS A 49 -23.72 19.51 10.34
CA LYS A 49 -23.31 20.47 9.32
C LYS A 49 -21.81 20.69 9.31
N THR A 50 -21.23 20.89 10.47
CA THR A 50 -19.77 21.04 10.64
C THR A 50 -19.02 19.80 10.13
N SER A 51 -19.52 18.60 10.39
CA SER A 51 -18.93 17.35 9.91
C SER A 51 -19.00 17.23 8.39
N ILE A 52 -20.12 17.60 7.78
CA ILE A 52 -20.28 17.62 6.33
C ILE A 52 -19.31 18.61 5.69
N GLU A 53 -19.17 19.84 6.22
CA GLU A 53 -18.22 20.82 5.69
C GLU A 53 -16.77 20.34 5.80
N LYS A 54 -16.36 19.70 6.90
CA LYS A 54 -15.04 19.09 7.04
C LYS A 54 -14.78 18.00 5.98
N ILE A 55 -15.81 17.21 5.66
CA ILE A 55 -15.71 16.18 4.61
C ILE A 55 -15.60 16.85 3.23
N LYS A 56 -16.35 17.91 2.94
CA LYS A 56 -16.24 18.68 1.70
C LYS A 56 -14.83 19.21 1.48
N GLU A 57 -14.23 19.81 2.50
CA GLU A 57 -12.85 20.31 2.43
C GLU A 57 -11.85 19.19 2.18
N LYS A 58 -12.02 18.04 2.85
CA LYS A 58 -11.20 16.86 2.60
C LYS A 58 -11.34 16.34 1.16
N PHE A 59 -12.55 16.38 0.59
CA PHE A 59 -12.76 15.96 -0.79
C PHE A 59 -12.13 16.93 -1.80
N LYS A 60 -12.19 18.24 -1.55
CA LYS A 60 -11.50 19.24 -2.38
C LYS A 60 -10.00 18.99 -2.46
N SER A 61 -9.37 18.52 -1.39
CA SER A 61 -7.93 18.25 -1.37
C SER A 61 -7.56 16.87 -1.95
N LYS A 62 -8.35 15.81 -1.66
CA LYS A 62 -7.99 14.43 -1.98
C LYS A 62 -8.74 13.84 -3.18
N HIS A 63 -9.95 14.33 -3.46
CA HIS A 63 -10.86 13.74 -4.46
C HIS A 63 -11.40 14.79 -5.43
N LYS A 64 -10.64 15.87 -5.67
CA LYS A 64 -11.03 17.04 -6.43
C LYS A 64 -11.72 16.74 -7.77
N ASN A 65 -11.26 15.68 -8.46
CA ASN A 65 -11.70 15.36 -9.81
C ASN A 65 -12.65 14.15 -9.85
N LEU A 66 -13.07 13.60 -8.69
CA LEU A 66 -13.99 12.47 -8.66
C LEU A 66 -15.43 12.94 -8.49
N PHE A 67 -16.35 12.35 -9.26
CA PHE A 67 -17.77 12.66 -9.21
C PHE A 67 -18.50 11.98 -8.04
N SER A 68 -18.27 10.68 -7.87
CA SER A 68 -19.00 9.84 -6.91
C SER A 68 -18.90 10.28 -5.43
N PRO A 69 -17.74 10.77 -4.88
CA PRO A 69 -17.69 11.24 -3.51
C PRO A 69 -18.64 12.42 -3.24
N TYR A 70 -18.77 13.32 -4.21
CA TYR A 70 -19.69 14.47 -4.10
C TYR A 70 -21.15 14.05 -4.24
N ALA A 71 -21.46 13.10 -5.12
CA ALA A 71 -22.81 12.54 -5.26
C ALA A 71 -23.26 11.83 -3.98
N ILE A 72 -22.35 11.07 -3.32
CA ILE A 72 -22.62 10.45 -2.02
C ILE A 72 -22.92 11.52 -0.96
N LEU A 73 -22.08 12.54 -0.88
CA LEU A 73 -22.26 13.61 0.10
C LEU A 73 -23.58 14.35 -0.12
N GLN A 74 -23.93 14.65 -1.38
CA GLN A 74 -25.21 15.25 -1.74
C GLN A 74 -26.38 14.35 -1.31
N SER A 75 -26.30 13.04 -1.55
CA SER A 75 -27.32 12.08 -1.13
C SER A 75 -27.52 12.10 0.39
N VAL A 76 -26.45 12.18 1.17
CA VAL A 76 -26.53 12.28 2.63
C VAL A 76 -27.18 13.60 3.06
N GLU A 77 -26.74 14.74 2.51
CA GLU A 77 -27.28 16.06 2.84
C GLU A 77 -28.78 16.18 2.52
N GLU A 78 -29.21 15.64 1.38
CA GLU A 78 -30.62 15.60 0.98
C GLU A 78 -31.43 14.63 1.84
N GLY A 79 -30.83 13.48 2.17
CA GLY A 79 -31.43 12.46 3.02
C GLY A 79 -31.79 12.96 4.43
N LEU A 80 -31.01 13.93 4.95
CA LEU A 80 -31.28 14.55 6.25
C LEU A 80 -32.48 15.50 6.22
N LYS A 81 -32.90 15.99 5.05
CA LYS A 81 -33.93 17.04 4.88
C LYS A 81 -35.23 16.54 4.27
N LEU A 82 -35.16 15.44 3.55
CA LEU A 82 -36.28 14.93 2.76
C LEU A 82 -36.99 13.75 3.44
N PRO A 83 -38.28 13.54 3.18
CA PRO A 83 -38.95 12.29 3.53
C PRO A 83 -38.23 11.09 2.90
N PHE A 84 -38.16 9.98 3.62
CA PHE A 84 -37.40 8.79 3.24
C PHE A 84 -37.63 8.34 1.78
N GLU A 85 -38.88 8.30 1.32
CA GLU A 85 -39.20 7.89 -0.05
C GLU A 85 -38.61 8.81 -1.12
N GLN A 86 -38.52 10.12 -0.83
CA GLN A 86 -37.92 11.10 -1.74
C GLN A 86 -36.40 11.01 -1.69
N ALA A 87 -35.83 10.84 -0.49
CA ALA A 87 -34.39 10.65 -0.30
C ALA A 87 -33.87 9.43 -1.08
N ILE A 88 -34.57 8.30 -1.00
CA ILE A 88 -34.23 7.09 -1.75
C ILE A 88 -34.36 7.27 -3.27
N LYS A 89 -35.36 8.02 -3.74
CA LYS A 89 -35.44 8.32 -5.18
C LYS A 89 -34.27 9.18 -5.66
N ASN A 90 -33.87 10.17 -4.87
CA ASN A 90 -32.71 11.03 -5.19
C ASN A 90 -31.40 10.21 -5.15
N GLU A 91 -31.21 9.37 -4.14
CA GLU A 91 -30.04 8.48 -4.05
C GLU A 91 -29.93 7.59 -5.31
N ARG A 92 -31.02 6.96 -5.72
CA ARG A 92 -31.07 6.13 -6.94
C ARG A 92 -30.72 6.91 -8.20
N LYS A 93 -31.19 8.16 -8.29
CA LYS A 93 -30.84 9.04 -9.41
C LYS A 93 -29.34 9.34 -9.42
N LEU A 94 -28.78 9.82 -8.30
CA LEU A 94 -27.37 10.10 -8.16
C LEU A 94 -26.49 8.87 -8.43
N PHE A 95 -26.91 7.71 -7.94
CA PHE A 95 -26.24 6.44 -8.23
C PHE A 95 -26.28 6.11 -9.73
N SER A 96 -27.44 6.29 -10.39
CA SER A 96 -27.55 6.09 -11.84
C SER A 96 -26.62 7.03 -12.61
N ASP A 97 -26.50 8.28 -12.18
CA ASP A 97 -25.59 9.26 -12.81
C ASP A 97 -24.13 8.87 -12.62
N CYS A 98 -23.77 8.33 -11.43
CA CYS A 98 -22.43 7.77 -11.19
C CYS A 98 -22.13 6.59 -12.13
N ILE A 99 -23.09 5.67 -12.30
CA ILE A 99 -22.94 4.50 -13.19
C ILE A 99 -22.79 4.91 -14.65
N LYS A 100 -23.45 5.96 -15.09
CA LYS A 100 -23.38 6.45 -16.47
C LYS A 100 -22.17 7.38 -16.72
N SER A 101 -21.45 7.74 -15.69
CA SER A 101 -20.30 8.64 -15.81
C SER A 101 -19.12 7.99 -16.53
N PRO A 102 -18.37 8.71 -17.37
CA PRO A 102 -17.12 8.20 -17.95
C PRO A 102 -16.09 7.77 -16.91
N GLN A 103 -16.09 8.40 -15.72
CA GLN A 103 -15.20 8.06 -14.64
C GLN A 103 -15.41 6.62 -14.12
N ARG A 104 -16.64 6.11 -14.15
CA ARG A 104 -16.91 4.73 -13.74
C ARG A 104 -16.07 3.73 -14.54
N GLU A 105 -16.00 3.89 -15.84
CA GLU A 105 -15.25 2.97 -16.71
C GLU A 105 -13.76 3.01 -16.38
N GLY A 106 -13.19 4.21 -16.19
CA GLY A 106 -11.80 4.37 -15.79
C GLY A 106 -11.50 3.76 -14.41
N LEU A 107 -12.38 3.97 -13.44
CA LEU A 107 -12.21 3.42 -12.09
C LEU A 107 -12.34 1.89 -12.07
N ILE A 108 -13.27 1.33 -12.84
CA ILE A 108 -13.42 -0.13 -13.00
C ILE A 108 -12.17 -0.71 -13.67
N HIS A 109 -11.68 -0.06 -14.73
CA HIS A 109 -10.47 -0.50 -15.42
C HIS A 109 -9.27 -0.51 -14.46
N SER A 110 -9.02 0.58 -13.74
CA SER A 110 -7.94 0.65 -12.75
C SER A 110 -8.06 -0.45 -11.68
N PHE A 111 -9.26 -0.64 -11.13
CA PHE A 111 -9.51 -1.65 -10.11
C PHE A 111 -9.21 -3.08 -10.57
N PHE A 112 -9.60 -3.44 -11.79
CA PHE A 112 -9.30 -4.76 -12.31
C PHE A 112 -7.86 -4.89 -12.80
N SER A 113 -7.26 -3.83 -13.33
CA SER A 113 -5.86 -3.80 -13.71
C SER A 113 -4.93 -4.03 -12.52
N GLU A 114 -5.14 -3.32 -11.41
CA GLU A 114 -4.38 -3.53 -10.16
C GLU A 114 -4.47 -4.97 -9.63
N ARG A 115 -5.60 -5.64 -9.84
CA ARG A 115 -5.76 -7.05 -9.45
C ARG A 115 -5.19 -8.03 -10.46
N ALA A 116 -5.17 -7.64 -11.74
CA ALA A 116 -4.68 -8.51 -12.81
C ALA A 116 -3.16 -8.64 -12.77
N VAL A 117 -2.42 -7.57 -12.42
CA VAL A 117 -0.95 -7.59 -12.37
C VAL A 117 -0.39 -8.62 -11.37
N ASN A 118 -1.18 -8.97 -10.35
CA ASN A 118 -0.79 -10.00 -9.39
C ASN A 118 -1.13 -11.43 -9.83
N LYS A 119 -1.76 -11.59 -11.01
CA LYS A 119 -2.14 -12.90 -11.56
C LYS A 119 -1.27 -13.21 -12.76
N ILE A 120 -0.14 -13.84 -12.52
CA ILE A 120 0.79 -14.30 -13.56
C ILE A 120 0.45 -15.77 -13.86
N PRO A 121 -0.17 -16.10 -15.01
CA PRO A 121 -0.61 -17.46 -15.31
C PRO A 121 0.51 -18.50 -15.27
N GLU A 122 1.71 -18.09 -15.69
CA GLU A 122 2.91 -18.91 -15.74
C GLU A 122 3.41 -19.34 -14.34
N LEU A 123 3.11 -18.53 -13.32
CA LEU A 123 3.49 -18.82 -11.92
C LEU A 123 2.46 -19.67 -11.17
N LYS A 124 1.40 -20.15 -11.83
CA LYS A 124 0.30 -20.86 -11.18
C LYS A 124 0.75 -22.08 -10.35
N ASN A 125 1.84 -22.74 -10.78
CA ASN A 125 2.46 -23.86 -10.10
C ASN A 125 3.80 -23.51 -9.42
N GLY A 126 4.19 -22.24 -9.43
CA GLY A 126 5.41 -21.73 -8.80
C GLY A 126 5.31 -21.80 -7.29
N LYS A 127 6.40 -22.14 -6.63
CA LYS A 127 6.52 -22.04 -5.17
C LYS A 127 7.16 -20.68 -4.86
N PRO A 128 6.50 -19.80 -4.10
CA PRO A 128 7.10 -18.54 -3.69
C PRO A 128 8.31 -18.80 -2.80
N LYS A 129 9.36 -18.02 -3.00
CA LYS A 129 10.56 -18.04 -2.15
C LYS A 129 10.38 -17.01 -1.03
N SER A 130 10.77 -17.36 0.19
CA SER A 130 10.86 -16.38 1.27
C SER A 130 12.00 -15.40 1.00
N ILE A 131 11.75 -14.13 1.17
CA ILE A 131 12.74 -13.06 1.09
C ILE A 131 12.73 -12.34 2.43
N ASP A 132 13.86 -12.38 3.13
CA ASP A 132 14.05 -11.72 4.43
C ASP A 132 15.20 -10.71 4.38
N LYS A 133 16.20 -11.00 3.53
CA LYS A 133 17.45 -10.27 3.44
C LYS A 133 17.63 -9.67 2.04
N ILE A 134 17.67 -8.35 1.95
CA ILE A 134 17.82 -7.62 0.68
C ILE A 134 19.18 -6.93 0.63
N GLY A 135 19.84 -7.01 -0.52
CA GLY A 135 20.98 -6.18 -0.89
C GLY A 135 20.56 -5.08 -1.85
N VAL A 136 21.06 -3.86 -1.66
CA VAL A 136 20.87 -2.75 -2.62
C VAL A 136 22.23 -2.24 -3.04
N ILE A 137 22.50 -2.16 -4.34
CA ILE A 137 23.77 -1.67 -4.87
C ILE A 137 23.54 -0.28 -5.47
N GLY A 138 24.22 0.72 -4.91
CA GLY A 138 24.08 2.14 -5.24
C GLY A 138 23.23 2.89 -4.22
N GLY A 139 23.79 3.94 -3.60
CA GLY A 139 23.15 4.81 -2.59
C GLY A 139 22.62 6.11 -3.17
N GLY A 140 22.43 6.19 -4.48
CA GLY A 140 21.84 7.34 -5.16
C GLY A 140 20.35 7.54 -4.82
N THR A 141 19.67 8.36 -5.63
CA THR A 141 18.24 8.68 -5.41
C THR A 141 17.36 7.43 -5.41
N MET A 142 17.58 6.52 -6.36
CA MET A 142 16.78 5.29 -6.44
C MET A 142 17.16 4.30 -5.33
N GLY A 143 18.44 4.02 -5.14
CA GLY A 143 18.88 3.05 -4.14
C GLY A 143 18.50 3.43 -2.71
N THR A 144 18.62 4.70 -2.30
CA THR A 144 18.10 5.15 -0.99
C THR A 144 16.59 4.98 -0.87
N GLY A 145 15.84 5.28 -1.92
CA GLY A 145 14.38 5.09 -1.95
C GLY A 145 13.99 3.61 -1.85
N ILE A 146 14.65 2.75 -2.61
CA ILE A 146 14.44 1.29 -2.60
C ILE A 146 14.79 0.72 -1.21
N THR A 147 15.91 1.14 -0.64
CA THR A 147 16.30 0.77 0.74
C THR A 147 15.22 1.13 1.75
N MET A 148 14.72 2.36 1.71
CA MET A 148 13.63 2.76 2.61
C MET A 148 12.33 1.97 2.37
N ALA A 149 11.99 1.66 1.12
CA ALA A 149 10.82 0.83 0.82
C ALA A 149 10.96 -0.58 1.41
N ALA A 150 12.13 -1.19 1.28
CA ALA A 150 12.43 -2.50 1.86
C ALA A 150 12.41 -2.48 3.40
N LEU A 151 13.04 -1.48 4.02
CA LEU A 151 13.05 -1.29 5.48
C LEU A 151 11.63 -1.09 6.05
N ASN A 152 10.80 -0.29 5.39
CA ASN A 152 9.40 -0.07 5.78
C ASN A 152 8.56 -1.35 5.68
N SER A 153 8.97 -2.28 4.84
CA SER A 153 8.35 -3.60 4.69
C SER A 153 8.91 -4.65 5.67
N GLY A 154 9.86 -4.26 6.53
CA GLY A 154 10.41 -5.12 7.59
C GLY A 154 11.61 -5.95 7.18
N PHE A 155 12.17 -5.78 5.98
CA PHE A 155 13.34 -6.52 5.52
C PHE A 155 14.63 -6.05 6.19
N SER A 156 15.61 -6.97 6.33
CA SER A 156 16.99 -6.63 6.64
C SER A 156 17.71 -6.18 5.37
N VAL A 157 18.30 -4.99 5.37
CA VAL A 157 18.88 -4.38 4.18
C VAL A 157 20.36 -4.07 4.36
N ILE A 158 21.20 -4.54 3.43
CA ILE A 158 22.57 -4.07 3.24
C ILE A 158 22.61 -3.22 1.96
N MET A 159 23.09 -1.98 2.09
CA MET A 159 23.38 -1.13 0.94
C MET A 159 24.88 -1.15 0.68
N ILE A 160 25.26 -1.30 -0.58
CA ILE A 160 26.64 -1.19 -1.04
C ILE A 160 26.84 0.10 -1.84
N GLU A 161 27.87 0.83 -1.48
CA GLU A 161 28.39 1.99 -2.21
C GLU A 161 29.88 1.85 -2.51
N GLN A 162 30.37 2.68 -3.45
CA GLN A 162 31.77 2.61 -3.88
C GLN A 162 32.75 3.04 -2.78
N ASP A 163 32.32 3.98 -1.92
CA ASP A 163 33.14 4.55 -0.86
C ASP A 163 32.31 4.98 0.36
N GLU A 164 32.98 5.23 1.45
CA GLU A 164 32.39 5.70 2.71
C GLU A 164 31.65 7.05 2.56
N GLN A 165 32.09 7.91 1.62
CA GLN A 165 31.42 9.20 1.38
C GLN A 165 30.03 8.98 0.78
N GLY A 166 29.91 8.05 -0.15
CA GLY A 166 28.61 7.63 -0.73
C GLY A 166 27.68 7.07 0.33
N ILE A 167 28.18 6.19 1.22
CA ILE A 167 27.41 5.64 2.34
C ILE A 167 26.91 6.75 3.26
N ASN A 168 27.78 7.67 3.66
CA ASN A 168 27.41 8.75 4.57
C ASN A 168 26.33 9.65 3.98
N LYS A 169 26.41 10.01 2.70
CA LYS A 169 25.37 10.77 1.98
C LYS A 169 24.03 10.01 1.93
N ALA A 170 24.08 8.71 1.68
CA ALA A 170 22.88 7.87 1.66
C ALA A 170 22.25 7.80 3.06
N LEU A 171 23.05 7.60 4.10
CA LEU A 171 22.63 7.60 5.51
C LEU A 171 21.98 8.91 5.93
N GLU A 172 22.59 10.05 5.60
CA GLU A 172 22.01 11.37 5.88
C GLU A 172 20.63 11.53 5.24
N LYS A 173 20.49 11.12 3.99
CA LYS A 173 19.22 11.21 3.26
C LYS A 173 18.14 10.30 3.87
N ILE A 174 18.49 9.07 4.23
CA ILE A 174 17.60 8.13 4.88
C ILE A 174 17.17 8.68 6.24
N ASN A 175 18.13 9.09 7.08
CA ASN A 175 17.86 9.64 8.40
C ASN A 175 16.96 10.88 8.33
N SER A 176 17.27 11.86 7.47
CA SER A 176 16.48 13.09 7.33
C SER A 176 15.04 12.80 6.89
N THR A 177 14.83 11.78 6.06
CA THR A 177 13.49 11.37 5.63
C THR A 177 12.69 10.77 6.78
N TYR A 178 13.29 9.93 7.61
CA TYR A 178 12.65 9.37 8.79
C TYR A 178 12.43 10.42 9.89
N GLU A 179 13.39 11.34 10.12
CA GLU A 179 13.21 12.49 11.03
C GLU A 179 11.96 13.31 10.66
N ARG A 180 11.82 13.61 9.38
CA ARG A 180 10.64 14.32 8.88
C ARG A 180 9.36 13.52 9.13
N SER A 181 9.40 12.19 9.00
CA SER A 181 8.25 11.34 9.27
C SER A 181 7.85 11.35 10.75
N VAL A 182 8.85 11.38 11.64
CA VAL A 182 8.64 11.53 13.10
C VAL A 182 8.06 12.91 13.41
N SER A 183 8.63 13.99 12.88
CA SER A 183 8.16 15.36 13.12
C SER A 183 6.72 15.60 12.65
N LEU A 184 6.26 14.86 11.62
CA LEU A 184 4.90 14.87 11.10
C LEU A 184 3.95 13.90 11.85
N GLY A 185 4.44 13.21 12.89
CA GLY A 185 3.66 12.24 13.65
C GLY A 185 3.21 11.00 12.86
N ARG A 186 3.90 10.67 11.77
CA ARG A 186 3.59 9.50 10.93
C ARG A 186 4.12 8.20 11.51
N ILE A 187 5.27 8.27 12.17
CA ILE A 187 5.90 7.19 12.92
C ILE A 187 6.42 7.74 14.26
N SER A 188 6.62 6.87 15.24
CA SER A 188 7.26 7.22 16.50
C SER A 188 8.79 7.20 16.38
N ALA A 189 9.50 7.84 17.33
CA ALA A 189 10.95 7.78 17.41
C ALA A 189 11.45 6.33 17.59
N ASN A 190 10.79 5.56 18.46
CA ASN A 190 11.12 4.14 18.69
C ASN A 190 10.93 3.29 17.41
N GLU A 191 9.92 3.59 16.63
CA GLU A 191 9.71 2.90 15.35
C GLU A 191 10.78 3.23 14.33
N LYS A 192 11.21 4.49 14.24
CA LYS A 192 12.37 4.90 13.45
C LYS A 192 13.62 4.09 13.82
N GLU A 193 13.94 4.01 15.12
CA GLU A 193 15.10 3.25 15.60
C GLU A 193 15.02 1.77 15.21
N ARG A 194 13.85 1.15 15.40
CA ARG A 194 13.60 -0.24 15.01
C ARG A 194 13.78 -0.46 13.51
N ILE A 195 13.30 0.46 12.67
CA ILE A 195 13.47 0.37 11.21
C ILE A 195 14.95 0.47 10.84
N LEU A 196 15.66 1.45 11.40
CA LEU A 196 17.07 1.70 11.10
C LEU A 196 17.99 0.61 11.65
N SER A 197 17.62 -0.12 12.70
CA SER A 197 18.40 -1.26 13.20
C SER A 197 18.52 -2.41 12.17
N ASN A 198 17.63 -2.47 11.19
CA ASN A 198 17.68 -3.44 10.09
C ASN A 198 18.53 -2.97 8.88
N PHE A 199 19.19 -1.82 8.99
CA PHE A 199 19.98 -1.25 7.90
C PHE A 199 21.48 -1.28 8.17
N LYS A 200 22.27 -1.61 7.14
CA LYS A 200 23.75 -1.46 7.13
C LYS A 200 24.19 -0.88 5.79
N GLY A 201 25.06 0.12 5.84
CA GLY A 201 25.78 0.64 4.67
C GLY A 201 27.22 0.11 4.67
N LEU A 202 27.68 -0.47 3.58
CA LEU A 202 29.00 -1.09 3.45
C LEU A 202 29.62 -0.80 2.06
N THR A 203 30.94 -0.97 1.93
CA THR A 203 31.64 -0.83 0.65
C THR A 203 32.05 -2.16 0.04
N ASP A 204 32.05 -3.24 0.83
CA ASP A 204 32.46 -4.58 0.38
C ASP A 204 31.27 -5.34 -0.20
N LEU A 205 31.33 -5.63 -1.50
CA LEU A 205 30.32 -6.39 -2.24
C LEU A 205 30.15 -7.83 -1.71
N ASN A 206 31.20 -8.43 -1.10
CA ASN A 206 31.13 -9.77 -0.52
C ASN A 206 30.12 -9.87 0.64
N SER A 207 29.80 -8.75 1.27
CA SER A 207 28.76 -8.67 2.31
C SER A 207 27.36 -9.04 1.81
N LEU A 208 27.16 -9.17 0.49
CA LEU A 208 25.89 -9.57 -0.12
C LEU A 208 25.74 -11.08 -0.32
N SER A 209 26.74 -11.89 0.04
CA SER A 209 26.77 -13.33 -0.24
C SER A 209 25.61 -14.13 0.36
N ASP A 210 25.00 -13.63 1.46
CA ASP A 210 23.89 -14.28 2.17
C ASP A 210 22.52 -13.60 1.93
N ARG A 211 22.41 -12.75 0.89
CA ARG A 211 21.15 -12.07 0.56
C ARG A 211 20.25 -12.96 -0.28
N ASP A 212 18.92 -12.83 -0.05
CA ASP A 212 17.89 -13.55 -0.80
C ASP A 212 17.60 -12.86 -2.13
N LEU A 213 17.61 -11.53 -2.10
CA LEU A 213 17.36 -10.64 -3.25
C LEU A 213 18.38 -9.53 -3.26
N ILE A 214 18.97 -9.26 -4.42
CA ILE A 214 19.84 -8.10 -4.64
C ILE A 214 19.22 -7.21 -5.73
N ILE A 215 19.11 -5.91 -5.44
CA ILE A 215 18.57 -4.92 -6.34
C ILE A 215 19.68 -3.97 -6.74
N GLU A 216 20.08 -4.01 -8.00
CA GLU A 216 21.07 -3.10 -8.57
C GLU A 216 20.40 -1.78 -8.98
N ALA A 217 20.93 -0.68 -8.49
CA ALA A 217 20.49 0.69 -8.75
C ALA A 217 21.68 1.65 -9.02
N VAL A 218 22.70 1.15 -9.73
CA VAL A 218 23.87 1.93 -10.16
C VAL A 218 23.56 2.75 -11.44
N PHE A 219 24.57 3.39 -12.01
CA PHE A 219 24.42 4.18 -13.24
C PHE A 219 23.80 3.35 -14.39
N GLU A 220 22.94 4.03 -15.18
CA GLU A 220 22.17 3.43 -16.27
C GLU A 220 23.05 3.20 -17.51
N GLU A 221 24.07 2.34 -17.36
CA GLU A 221 25.03 1.97 -18.40
C GLU A 221 25.22 0.45 -18.41
N MET A 222 25.00 -0.17 -19.58
CA MET A 222 25.04 -1.62 -19.77
C MET A 222 26.35 -2.25 -19.29
N LYS A 223 27.48 -1.61 -19.60
CA LYS A 223 28.81 -2.10 -19.20
C LYS A 223 28.94 -2.20 -17.69
N ILE A 224 28.57 -1.14 -16.99
CA ILE A 224 28.64 -1.08 -15.51
C ILE A 224 27.75 -2.16 -14.89
N LYS A 225 26.52 -2.29 -15.40
CA LYS A 225 25.59 -3.32 -14.89
C LYS A 225 26.12 -4.74 -15.13
N LYS A 226 26.63 -5.04 -16.31
CA LYS A 226 27.27 -6.35 -16.59
C LYS A 226 28.46 -6.63 -15.66
N GLU A 227 29.31 -5.65 -15.39
CA GLU A 227 30.43 -5.78 -14.43
C GLU A 227 29.92 -6.11 -13.01
N VAL A 228 28.87 -5.44 -12.54
CA VAL A 228 28.26 -5.70 -11.24
C VAL A 228 27.67 -7.12 -11.21
N PHE A 229 26.88 -7.51 -12.21
CA PHE A 229 26.24 -8.82 -12.26
C PHE A 229 27.27 -9.95 -12.40
N THR A 230 28.38 -9.75 -13.10
CA THR A 230 29.49 -10.71 -13.17
C THR A 230 30.10 -10.95 -11.78
N LYS A 231 30.31 -9.90 -11.00
CA LYS A 231 30.79 -10.01 -9.61
C LYS A 231 29.78 -10.72 -8.72
N LEU A 232 28.51 -10.34 -8.81
CA LEU A 232 27.44 -10.98 -8.03
C LEU A 232 27.29 -12.48 -8.36
N ASN A 233 27.51 -12.86 -9.60
CA ASN A 233 27.47 -14.26 -10.01
C ASN A 233 28.51 -15.13 -9.28
N THR A 234 29.66 -14.56 -8.90
CA THR A 234 30.70 -15.27 -8.13
C THR A 234 30.52 -15.21 -6.63
N ILE A 235 29.89 -14.14 -6.12
CA ILE A 235 29.75 -13.88 -4.69
C ILE A 235 28.51 -14.57 -4.12
N CYS A 236 27.38 -14.51 -4.84
CA CYS A 236 26.09 -14.95 -4.36
C CYS A 236 25.80 -16.41 -4.66
N SER A 237 24.98 -17.04 -3.83
CA SER A 237 24.49 -18.38 -4.10
C SER A 237 23.65 -18.41 -5.38
N ASN A 238 23.52 -19.57 -6.00
CA ASN A 238 22.64 -19.76 -7.17
C ASN A 238 21.15 -19.52 -6.85
N GLU A 239 20.81 -19.53 -5.59
CA GLU A 239 19.45 -19.28 -5.11
C GLU A 239 19.11 -17.80 -4.94
N THR A 240 20.11 -16.92 -4.93
CA THR A 240 19.90 -15.47 -4.79
C THR A 240 19.25 -14.90 -6.04
N ILE A 241 18.15 -14.18 -5.88
CA ILE A 241 17.51 -13.45 -6.98
C ILE A 241 18.30 -12.15 -7.23
N LEU A 242 18.64 -11.92 -8.49
CA LEU A 242 19.36 -10.72 -8.91
C LEU A 242 18.42 -9.82 -9.72
N ALA A 243 18.21 -8.61 -9.26
CA ALA A 243 17.31 -7.67 -9.91
C ALA A 243 18.02 -6.41 -10.37
N SER A 244 17.68 -5.91 -11.54
CA SER A 244 18.12 -4.59 -12.00
C SER A 244 16.95 -3.61 -11.98
N ASN A 245 17.21 -2.39 -11.44
CA ASN A 245 16.25 -1.28 -11.47
C ASN A 245 16.35 -0.48 -12.78
N THR A 246 16.92 -1.05 -13.85
CA THR A 246 17.02 -0.36 -15.15
C THR A 246 15.63 0.06 -15.66
N SER A 247 15.59 1.24 -16.29
CA SER A 247 14.35 1.76 -16.89
C SER A 247 14.16 1.31 -18.35
N TYR A 248 15.23 1.05 -19.10
CA TYR A 248 15.16 0.80 -20.53
C TYR A 248 16.24 -0.14 -21.08
N LEU A 249 17.26 -0.50 -20.29
CA LEU A 249 18.28 -1.44 -20.75
C LEU A 249 17.71 -2.87 -20.83
N ASN A 250 18.23 -3.63 -21.80
CA ASN A 250 17.78 -5.00 -21.98
C ASN A 250 18.24 -5.91 -20.83
N VAL A 251 17.30 -6.35 -20.01
CA VAL A 251 17.57 -7.21 -18.85
C VAL A 251 18.16 -8.57 -19.27
N ASN A 252 17.79 -9.10 -20.42
CA ASN A 252 18.35 -10.35 -20.93
C ASN A 252 19.86 -10.22 -21.19
N GLU A 253 20.32 -9.09 -21.76
CA GLU A 253 21.74 -8.84 -21.92
C GLU A 253 22.50 -8.71 -20.60
N ILE A 254 21.85 -8.23 -19.55
CA ILE A 254 22.42 -8.23 -18.19
C ILE A 254 22.48 -9.66 -17.66
N ALA A 255 21.48 -10.46 -17.91
CA ALA A 255 21.40 -11.85 -17.47
C ALA A 255 22.44 -12.77 -18.17
N ASP A 256 22.85 -12.45 -19.41
CA ASP A 256 23.82 -13.24 -20.17
C ASP A 256 25.20 -13.40 -19.49
N VAL A 257 25.54 -12.54 -18.52
CA VAL A 257 26.80 -12.64 -17.77
C VAL A 257 26.66 -13.46 -16.47
N VAL A 258 25.47 -14.01 -16.21
CA VAL A 258 25.16 -14.80 -15.01
C VAL A 258 24.99 -16.27 -15.42
N SER A 259 25.59 -17.21 -14.66
CA SER A 259 25.55 -18.64 -14.97
C SER A 259 24.14 -19.22 -14.98
N ASN A 260 23.25 -18.70 -14.10
CA ASN A 260 21.84 -19.07 -14.02
C ASN A 260 20.99 -17.85 -14.34
N PRO A 261 20.79 -17.52 -15.64
CA PRO A 261 20.12 -16.29 -16.06
C PRO A 261 18.65 -16.21 -15.60
N GLU A 262 18.00 -17.35 -15.34
CA GLU A 262 16.63 -17.43 -14.85
C GLU A 262 16.41 -16.81 -13.46
N ARG A 263 17.47 -16.55 -12.69
CA ARG A 263 17.40 -15.82 -11.42
C ARG A 263 17.51 -14.30 -11.57
N VAL A 264 17.67 -13.81 -12.80
CA VAL A 264 17.78 -12.38 -13.11
C VAL A 264 16.42 -11.82 -13.52
N ILE A 265 16.00 -10.74 -12.87
CA ILE A 265 14.72 -10.07 -13.17
C ILE A 265 14.90 -8.54 -13.32
N GLY A 266 13.99 -7.91 -14.04
CA GLY A 266 13.79 -6.46 -13.96
C GLY A 266 12.87 -6.11 -12.78
N LEU A 267 13.30 -5.18 -11.94
CA LEU A 267 12.52 -4.69 -10.81
C LEU A 267 12.56 -3.15 -10.79
N HIS A 268 11.74 -2.55 -11.63
CA HIS A 268 11.75 -1.10 -11.87
C HIS A 268 10.88 -0.35 -10.87
N PHE A 269 11.51 0.48 -10.02
CA PHE A 269 10.84 1.36 -9.07
C PHE A 269 10.66 2.76 -9.66
N PHE A 270 9.54 3.39 -9.33
CA PHE A 270 9.31 4.80 -9.67
C PHE A 270 9.86 5.72 -8.58
N SER A 271 10.36 6.89 -8.98
CA SER A 271 10.86 7.91 -8.03
C SER A 271 9.73 8.78 -7.49
N PRO A 272 9.68 9.02 -6.16
CA PRO A 272 10.51 8.45 -5.07
C PRO A 272 10.09 7.02 -4.69
N ALA A 273 11.02 6.06 -4.73
CA ALA A 273 10.71 4.63 -4.59
C ALA A 273 10.07 4.25 -3.24
N ASN A 274 10.29 5.04 -2.19
CA ASN A 274 9.68 4.82 -0.88
C ASN A 274 8.24 5.37 -0.75
N ILE A 275 7.72 6.02 -1.78
CA ILE A 275 6.38 6.66 -1.79
C ILE A 275 5.52 6.10 -2.93
N MET A 276 6.09 5.95 -4.12
CA MET A 276 5.39 5.46 -5.30
C MET A 276 5.16 3.95 -5.17
N LYS A 277 3.97 3.53 -5.62
CA LYS A 277 3.59 2.11 -5.68
C LYS A 277 3.79 1.57 -7.08
#